data_b3be088a048218c6fa274f9801ecf40e
#
_entry.id   b3be088a048218c6fa274f9801ecf40e
#
_cell.length_a   1.000
_cell.length_b   1.000
_cell.length_c   1.000
_cell.angle_alpha   90.00
_cell.angle_beta   90.00
_cell.angle_gamma   90.00
#
_symmetry.space_group_name_H-M   'P 1'
#
loop_
_entity.id
_entity.type
_entity.pdbx_description
1 polymer ?
#
loop_
_entity_poly.entity_id
_entity_poly.type
_entity_poly.pdbx_seq_one_letter_code
_entity_poly.pdbx_strand_id
1 'polypeptide(L)'
;MTGWNNTEWSEWLTLLSTGAEFERYYFPKKFAAYSKDIYVCDLNGDGCDDFFAVDKTSNQLSALKCFIGYDNGRNFKEYASVTTYGSDKWNFYPIDTRGDGKLGFLVVSAPFTWKGYQLYMPKADLSNLLKTVTDSHGNVTTVSYKKMADSSVYAKTLPVGGSADVSDYDCMSFTAPFKLVSSVSVSNGIGGMNTISYNYENAKVFKRGRGFLGFTKTIMNDQSTSVKTTITQEFSDTYCQAAIKNVEKVHVPTNRKLMQSDYTNTLVKLEDVFGTFAYQAT
;
A
#
# COMPACT_ATOMS: atom_id res chain seq x y z
N MET A 1 25.32 15.83 11.92
CA MET A 1 25.83 16.77 10.89
C MET A 1 27.21 17.19 11.28
N THR A 2 28.19 16.67 10.61
CA THR A 2 29.59 17.05 10.86
C THR A 2 30.22 17.40 9.51
N GLY A 3 30.65 18.64 9.35
CA GLY A 3 31.45 19.10 8.23
C GLY A 3 30.76 20.09 7.29
N TRP A 4 30.74 21.34 7.66
CA TRP A 4 30.44 22.45 6.78
C TRP A 4 31.66 22.81 5.94
N ASN A 5 31.74 22.30 4.72
CA ASN A 5 32.44 23.02 3.68
C ASN A 5 31.41 23.86 2.92
N ASN A 6 31.66 25.12 2.70
CA ASN A 6 30.73 26.12 2.19
C ASN A 6 30.12 25.84 0.78
N THR A 7 30.39 24.72 0.17
CA THR A 7 30.00 24.39 -1.21
C THR A 7 29.34 23.03 -1.43
N GLU A 8 29.54 22.04 -0.57
CA GLU A 8 28.95 20.71 -0.74
C GLU A 8 28.68 20.03 0.60
N TRP A 9 27.54 19.33 0.73
CA TRP A 9 27.32 18.38 1.80
C TRP A 9 28.17 17.14 1.58
N SER A 10 29.06 16.83 2.49
CA SER A 10 30.04 15.77 2.26
C SER A 10 29.52 14.38 2.56
N GLU A 11 28.53 14.22 3.41
CA GLU A 11 28.04 12.91 3.83
C GLU A 11 26.59 12.96 4.32
N TRP A 12 25.83 11.92 4.00
CA TRP A 12 24.51 11.64 4.53
C TRP A 12 24.59 10.51 5.54
N LEU A 13 23.81 10.63 6.59
CA LEU A 13 23.76 9.64 7.65
C LEU A 13 22.33 9.19 7.84
N THR A 14 22.10 7.88 7.65
CA THR A 14 20.86 7.23 8.04
C THR A 14 21.01 6.68 9.46
N LEU A 15 20.04 6.96 10.30
CA LEU A 15 19.92 6.41 11.65
C LEU A 15 18.77 5.41 11.66
N LEU A 16 19.05 4.14 11.79
CA LEU A 16 18.05 3.09 11.92
C LEU A 16 17.82 2.76 13.39
N SER A 17 16.56 2.79 13.81
CA SER A 17 16.20 2.36 15.16
C SER A 17 16.20 0.84 15.26
N THR A 18 16.90 0.32 16.24
CA THR A 18 16.86 -1.10 16.63
C THR A 18 15.80 -1.39 17.71
N GLY A 19 15.07 -0.34 18.12
CA GLY A 19 14.17 -0.38 19.28
C GLY A 19 14.85 -0.05 20.60
N ALA A 20 16.16 -0.16 20.70
CA ALA A 20 16.96 0.18 21.89
C ALA A 20 17.95 1.31 21.60
N GLU A 21 18.51 1.35 20.41
CA GLU A 21 19.52 2.32 20.01
C GLU A 21 19.38 2.65 18.51
N PHE A 22 20.26 3.51 18.00
CA PHE A 22 20.33 3.86 16.59
C PHE A 22 21.62 3.35 15.96
N GLU A 23 21.52 2.51 14.94
CA GLU A 23 22.61 2.15 14.06
C GLU A 23 22.86 3.23 13.02
N ARG A 24 24.12 3.48 12.66
CA ARG A 24 24.54 4.55 11.75
C ARG A 24 25.03 3.98 10.43
N TYR A 25 24.45 4.44 9.33
CA TYR A 25 24.84 4.06 7.97
C TYR A 25 25.19 5.31 7.17
N TYR A 26 26.40 5.35 6.63
CA TYR A 26 26.87 6.47 5.82
C TYR A 26 26.54 6.25 4.36
N PHE A 27 25.89 7.22 3.76
CA PHE A 27 25.57 7.21 2.34
C PHE A 27 26.54 8.14 1.60
N PRO A 28 27.43 7.61 0.71
CA PRO A 28 28.53 8.37 0.13
C PRO A 28 28.09 9.22 -1.08
N LYS A 29 26.99 9.96 -0.95
CA LYS A 29 26.49 10.85 -2.00
C LYS A 29 26.64 12.31 -1.59
N LYS A 30 27.26 13.10 -2.47
CA LYS A 30 27.35 14.55 -2.30
C LYS A 30 26.17 15.23 -2.96
N PHE A 31 25.61 16.23 -2.30
CA PHE A 31 24.58 17.11 -2.82
C PHE A 31 25.09 18.54 -2.86
N ALA A 32 24.59 19.35 -3.78
CA ALA A 32 24.96 20.76 -3.82
C ALA A 32 24.55 21.48 -2.51
N ALA A 33 25.35 22.41 -2.07
CA ALA A 33 25.19 23.12 -0.80
C ALA A 33 23.82 23.80 -0.61
N TYR A 34 23.10 24.02 -1.68
CA TYR A 34 21.76 24.63 -1.68
C TYR A 34 20.61 23.64 -1.65
N SER A 35 20.89 22.32 -1.61
CA SER A 35 19.86 21.30 -1.51
C SER A 35 19.30 21.28 -0.09
N LYS A 36 18.23 22.03 0.16
CA LYS A 36 17.61 22.16 1.48
C LYS A 36 16.37 21.30 1.65
N ASP A 37 15.77 20.89 0.53
CA ASP A 37 14.46 20.24 0.54
C ASP A 37 14.64 18.76 0.32
N ILE A 38 14.39 18.00 1.38
CA ILE A 38 14.35 16.56 1.37
C ILE A 38 12.95 16.15 1.79
N TYR A 39 12.35 15.26 1.01
CA TYR A 39 11.03 14.71 1.27
C TYR A 39 11.16 13.21 1.42
N VAL A 40 10.83 12.70 2.60
CA VAL A 40 10.84 11.26 2.90
C VAL A 40 9.45 10.71 2.62
N CYS A 41 9.37 9.64 1.88
CA CYS A 41 8.12 8.98 1.52
C CYS A 41 8.39 7.64 0.83
N ASP A 42 7.45 6.70 0.92
CA ASP A 42 7.48 5.46 0.17
C ASP A 42 7.09 5.72 -1.30
N LEU A 43 8.07 5.74 -2.21
CA LEU A 43 7.89 6.06 -3.63
C LEU A 43 7.44 4.88 -4.46
N ASN A 44 7.79 3.68 -4.03
CA ASN A 44 7.56 2.47 -4.79
C ASN A 44 6.42 1.62 -4.20
N GLY A 45 5.95 1.92 -3.00
CA GLY A 45 4.89 1.19 -2.30
C GLY A 45 5.37 -0.12 -1.69
N ASP A 46 6.65 -0.22 -1.30
CA ASP A 46 7.23 -1.44 -0.71
C ASP A 46 7.22 -1.43 0.83
N GLY A 47 6.77 -0.34 1.42
CA GLY A 47 6.70 -0.17 2.87
C GLY A 47 7.99 0.32 3.50
N CYS A 48 9.04 0.58 2.71
CA CYS A 48 10.27 1.22 3.16
C CYS A 48 10.26 2.69 2.76
N ASP A 49 10.79 3.54 3.63
CA ASP A 49 10.93 4.94 3.31
C ASP A 49 12.03 5.15 2.26
N ASP A 50 11.65 5.87 1.22
CA ASP A 50 12.51 6.42 0.19
C ASP A 50 12.68 7.92 0.42
N PHE A 51 13.43 8.61 -0.40
CA PHE A 51 13.46 10.06 -0.34
C PHE A 51 13.70 10.73 -1.69
N PHE A 52 13.23 11.97 -1.77
CA PHE A 52 13.60 12.91 -2.81
C PHE A 52 14.50 13.99 -2.26
N ALA A 53 15.49 14.38 -3.05
CA ALA A 53 16.30 15.55 -2.81
C ALA A 53 16.14 16.54 -3.96
N VAL A 54 15.89 17.80 -3.63
CA VAL A 54 15.95 18.90 -4.60
C VAL A 54 17.38 19.38 -4.66
N ASP A 55 18.08 19.05 -5.73
CA ASP A 55 19.46 19.45 -5.98
C ASP A 55 19.45 20.72 -6.85
N LYS A 56 19.79 21.86 -6.25
CA LYS A 56 19.86 23.15 -6.95
C LYS A 56 21.23 23.29 -7.60
N THR A 57 21.30 22.98 -8.88
CA THR A 57 22.56 23.08 -9.62
C THR A 57 22.89 24.50 -10.07
N SER A 58 21.89 25.38 -10.15
CA SER A 58 22.07 26.81 -10.43
C SER A 58 20.81 27.59 -10.04
N ASN A 59 20.88 28.92 -10.11
CA ASN A 59 19.72 29.79 -9.83
C ASN A 59 18.52 29.58 -10.78
N GLN A 60 18.67 28.79 -11.84
CA GLN A 60 17.65 28.57 -12.87
C GLN A 60 17.28 27.09 -13.07
N LEU A 61 18.10 26.18 -12.60
CA LEU A 61 17.91 24.75 -12.79
C LEU A 61 17.97 24.03 -11.46
N SER A 62 16.95 23.25 -11.17
CA SER A 62 16.92 22.32 -10.05
C SER A 62 16.73 20.91 -10.59
N ALA A 63 17.43 19.96 -10.04
CA ALA A 63 17.19 18.55 -10.31
C ALA A 63 16.45 17.93 -9.13
N LEU A 64 15.34 17.27 -9.41
CA LEU A 64 14.65 16.42 -8.47
C LEU A 64 15.25 15.02 -8.56
N LYS A 65 15.98 14.59 -7.55
CA LYS A 65 16.63 13.28 -7.49
C LYS A 65 15.84 12.36 -6.59
N CYS A 66 15.50 11.19 -7.10
CA CYS A 66 14.76 10.15 -6.38
C CYS A 66 15.73 9.06 -5.92
N PHE A 67 15.64 8.68 -4.66
CA PHE A 67 16.46 7.64 -4.06
C PHE A 67 15.55 6.59 -3.44
N ILE A 68 15.72 5.34 -3.90
CA ILE A 68 14.99 4.19 -3.39
C ILE A 68 15.82 3.52 -2.30
N GLY A 69 15.19 3.32 -1.14
CA GLY A 69 15.74 2.57 -0.03
C GLY A 69 15.84 1.08 -0.36
N TYR A 70 16.89 0.44 0.09
CA TYR A 70 17.07 -1.01 0.01
C TYR A 70 17.87 -1.51 1.21
N ASP A 71 17.99 -2.82 1.35
CA ASP A 71 18.68 -3.44 2.50
C ASP A 71 18.09 -2.97 3.84
N ASN A 72 16.77 -3.01 3.96
CA ASN A 72 16.02 -2.56 5.14
C ASN A 72 16.35 -1.11 5.55
N GLY A 73 16.46 -0.21 4.59
CA GLY A 73 16.72 1.23 4.83
C GLY A 73 18.18 1.56 5.16
N ARG A 74 19.10 0.60 5.08
CA ARG A 74 20.53 0.84 5.32
C ARG A 74 21.21 1.58 4.18
N ASN A 75 20.71 1.39 2.96
CA ASN A 75 21.29 1.94 1.74
C ASN A 75 20.22 2.55 0.84
N PHE A 76 20.63 3.50 -0.02
CA PHE A 76 19.78 4.14 -1.01
C PHE A 76 20.44 4.13 -2.38
N LYS A 77 19.64 3.91 -3.40
CA LYS A 77 20.07 3.95 -4.80
C LYS A 77 19.36 5.07 -5.53
N GLU A 78 20.11 5.92 -6.24
CA GLU A 78 19.50 6.90 -7.14
C GLU A 78 18.77 6.17 -8.27
N TYR A 79 17.47 6.40 -8.33
CA TYR A 79 16.60 5.74 -9.29
C TYR A 79 16.29 6.63 -10.49
N ALA A 80 16.03 7.91 -10.24
CA ALA A 80 15.68 8.85 -11.28
C ALA A 80 16.15 10.27 -10.91
N SER A 81 16.44 11.03 -11.94
CA SER A 81 16.67 12.48 -11.83
C SER A 81 15.83 13.19 -12.89
N VAL A 82 15.12 14.22 -12.48
CA VAL A 82 14.33 15.06 -13.36
C VAL A 82 14.81 16.49 -13.21
N THR A 83 15.25 17.11 -14.31
CA THR A 83 15.61 18.53 -14.32
C THR A 83 14.35 19.36 -14.48
N THR A 84 14.14 20.30 -13.55
CA THR A 84 13.05 21.25 -13.61
C THR A 84 13.61 22.63 -13.95
N TYR A 85 12.92 23.34 -14.85
CA TYR A 85 13.23 24.73 -15.11
C TYR A 85 12.53 25.60 -14.07
N GLY A 86 13.30 26.40 -13.33
CA GLY A 86 12.72 27.32 -12.35
C GLY A 86 13.77 27.89 -11.41
N SER A 87 13.55 29.13 -11.02
CA SER A 87 14.31 29.79 -9.96
C SER A 87 14.01 29.12 -8.61
N ASP A 88 14.76 29.46 -7.61
CA ASP A 88 14.67 29.13 -6.17
C ASP A 88 13.27 29.29 -5.51
N LYS A 89 12.24 29.48 -6.30
CA LYS A 89 10.85 29.77 -5.89
C LYS A 89 9.86 28.66 -6.25
N TRP A 90 10.33 27.46 -6.50
CA TRP A 90 9.45 26.30 -6.70
C TRP A 90 9.21 25.58 -5.37
N ASN A 91 7.93 25.31 -5.09
CA ASN A 91 7.53 24.47 -3.98
C ASN A 91 7.19 23.06 -4.48
N PHE A 92 7.65 22.05 -3.76
CA PHE A 92 7.46 20.66 -4.09
C PHE A 92 6.54 20.04 -3.06
N TYR A 93 5.46 19.42 -3.50
CA TYR A 93 4.49 18.76 -2.65
C TYR A 93 4.39 17.29 -3.05
N PRO A 94 4.79 16.35 -2.18
CA PRO A 94 4.55 14.94 -2.44
C PRO A 94 3.04 14.67 -2.41
N ILE A 95 2.54 13.97 -3.41
CA ILE A 95 1.11 13.70 -3.57
C ILE A 95 0.86 12.37 -4.26
N ASP A 96 -0.02 11.55 -3.70
CA ASP A 96 -0.57 10.37 -4.37
C ASP A 96 -1.85 10.74 -5.13
N THR A 97 -1.71 11.11 -6.40
CA THR A 97 -2.86 11.49 -7.26
C THR A 97 -3.64 10.29 -7.78
N ARG A 98 -3.10 9.07 -7.66
CA ARG A 98 -3.69 7.85 -8.21
C ARG A 98 -4.31 6.96 -7.16
N GLY A 99 -4.10 7.23 -5.87
CA GLY A 99 -4.55 6.39 -4.77
C GLY A 99 -3.94 4.98 -4.81
N ASP A 100 -2.66 4.88 -5.24
CA ASP A 100 -1.97 3.60 -5.35
C ASP A 100 -0.75 3.46 -4.41
N GLY A 101 -0.60 4.41 -3.48
CA GLY A 101 0.49 4.46 -2.53
C GLY A 101 1.79 4.99 -3.09
N LYS A 102 1.82 5.31 -4.40
CA LYS A 102 3.01 5.86 -5.04
C LYS A 102 2.92 7.37 -5.07
N LEU A 103 3.89 7.99 -4.45
CA LEU A 103 3.96 9.44 -4.43
C LEU A 103 4.61 9.98 -5.71
N GLY A 104 3.95 10.98 -6.27
CA GLY A 104 4.52 11.87 -7.26
C GLY A 104 4.80 13.22 -6.64
N PHE A 105 5.10 14.23 -7.45
CA PHE A 105 5.32 15.60 -7.03
C PHE A 105 4.45 16.56 -7.78
N LEU A 106 3.70 17.34 -7.05
CA LEU A 106 3.13 18.59 -7.54
C LEU A 106 4.16 19.70 -7.30
N VAL A 107 4.64 20.27 -8.39
CA VAL A 107 5.60 21.37 -8.38
C VAL A 107 4.87 22.65 -8.73
N VAL A 108 4.88 23.61 -7.82
CA VAL A 108 4.16 24.88 -7.96
C VAL A 108 5.15 26.03 -7.93
N SER A 109 5.06 26.91 -8.92
CA SER A 109 5.92 28.10 -8.99
C SER A 109 5.44 29.18 -8.02
N ALA A 110 6.39 29.79 -7.27
CA ALA A 110 6.15 30.97 -6.43
C ALA A 110 7.19 32.06 -6.75
N PRO A 111 6.79 33.35 -6.87
CA PRO A 111 5.45 33.92 -6.88
C PRO A 111 4.81 33.79 -8.26
N PHE A 112 3.53 33.76 -8.31
CA PHE A 112 2.54 33.54 -9.38
C PHE A 112 2.76 34.26 -10.73
N THR A 113 3.97 34.58 -11.13
CA THR A 113 4.27 35.20 -12.44
C THR A 113 4.18 34.22 -13.61
N TRP A 114 4.35 32.92 -13.35
CA TRP A 114 4.07 31.85 -14.29
C TRP A 114 2.92 31.02 -13.72
N LYS A 115 1.74 31.14 -14.32
CA LYS A 115 0.54 30.37 -13.95
C LYS A 115 0.74 28.91 -14.36
N GLY A 116 1.53 28.16 -13.61
CA GLY A 116 1.78 26.77 -13.95
C GLY A 116 2.08 25.90 -12.72
N TYR A 117 1.51 24.74 -12.76
CA TYR A 117 1.93 23.60 -11.92
C TYR A 117 2.43 22.49 -12.84
N GLN A 118 3.34 21.70 -12.37
CA GLN A 118 3.83 20.52 -13.04
C GLN A 118 3.62 19.32 -12.12
N LEU A 119 3.14 18.23 -12.69
CA LEU A 119 2.94 16.98 -11.95
C LEU A 119 3.96 15.94 -12.45
N TYR A 120 4.84 15.53 -11.58
CA TYR A 120 5.82 14.47 -11.83
C TYR A 120 5.33 13.19 -11.20
N MET A 121 5.16 12.14 -12.02
CA MET A 121 4.69 10.84 -11.56
C MET A 121 5.71 9.76 -11.91
N PRO A 122 5.93 8.77 -11.03
CA PRO A 122 6.76 7.62 -11.36
C PRO A 122 6.21 6.92 -12.61
N LYS A 123 7.06 6.69 -13.61
CA LYS A 123 6.67 5.97 -14.84
C LYS A 123 6.64 4.47 -14.66
N ALA A 124 7.54 3.93 -13.86
CA ALA A 124 7.66 2.50 -13.65
C ALA A 124 6.81 2.04 -12.46
N ASP A 125 6.30 0.82 -12.55
CA ASP A 125 5.75 0.12 -11.40
C ASP A 125 6.90 -0.54 -10.64
N LEU A 126 7.32 0.08 -9.54
CA LEU A 126 8.43 -0.38 -8.69
C LEU A 126 7.94 -1.24 -7.53
N SER A 127 6.66 -1.60 -7.49
CA SER A 127 6.12 -2.40 -6.41
C SER A 127 6.77 -3.80 -6.37
N ASN A 128 7.25 -4.19 -5.20
CA ASN A 128 7.81 -5.52 -4.90
C ASN A 128 6.71 -6.59 -4.74
N LEU A 129 5.73 -6.61 -5.63
CA LEU A 129 4.64 -7.57 -5.59
C LEU A 129 5.03 -8.88 -6.28
N LEU A 130 4.70 -9.99 -5.63
CA LEU A 130 4.87 -11.32 -6.20
C LEU A 130 4.03 -11.44 -7.48
N LYS A 131 4.66 -11.58 -8.62
CA LYS A 131 3.99 -11.69 -9.93
C LYS A 131 3.82 -13.12 -10.38
N THR A 132 4.87 -13.91 -10.23
CA THR A 132 4.91 -15.27 -10.77
C THR A 132 5.67 -16.20 -9.83
N VAL A 133 5.15 -17.40 -9.66
CA VAL A 133 5.85 -18.51 -9.00
C VAL A 133 5.89 -19.67 -9.98
N THR A 134 7.05 -20.26 -10.18
CA THR A 134 7.20 -21.48 -10.98
C THR A 134 7.66 -22.59 -10.05
N ASP A 135 6.95 -23.71 -10.04
CA ASP A 135 7.32 -24.89 -9.26
C ASP A 135 8.41 -25.73 -9.97
N SER A 136 8.89 -26.77 -9.30
CA SER A 136 9.91 -27.67 -9.84
C SER A 136 9.44 -28.50 -11.06
N HIS A 137 8.14 -28.57 -11.31
CA HIS A 137 7.54 -29.26 -12.46
C HIS A 137 7.26 -28.31 -13.62
N GLY A 138 7.61 -27.02 -13.49
CA GLY A 138 7.37 -26.00 -14.50
C GLY A 138 5.95 -25.42 -14.49
N ASN A 139 5.11 -25.76 -13.51
CA ASN A 139 3.80 -25.12 -13.38
C ASN A 139 3.95 -23.68 -12.92
N VAL A 140 3.22 -22.80 -13.58
CA VAL A 140 3.29 -21.36 -13.33
C VAL A 140 2.04 -20.89 -12.61
N THR A 141 2.22 -20.18 -11.50
CA THR A 141 1.17 -19.41 -10.83
C THR A 141 1.43 -17.94 -11.07
N THR A 142 0.46 -17.23 -11.61
CA THR A 142 0.53 -15.78 -11.86
C THR A 142 -0.47 -15.05 -10.99
N VAL A 143 -0.02 -14.02 -10.29
CA VAL A 143 -0.84 -13.15 -9.45
C VAL A 143 -0.97 -11.78 -10.10
N SER A 144 -2.19 -11.30 -10.25
CA SER A 144 -2.49 -9.96 -10.75
C SER A 144 -3.08 -9.09 -9.65
N TYR A 145 -2.76 -7.81 -9.70
CA TYR A 145 -3.16 -6.85 -8.68
C TYR A 145 -3.88 -5.66 -9.28
N LYS A 146 -4.80 -5.09 -8.52
CA LYS A 146 -5.44 -3.80 -8.79
C LYS A 146 -5.37 -2.90 -7.56
N LYS A 147 -5.49 -1.60 -7.78
CA LYS A 147 -5.55 -0.64 -6.67
C LYS A 147 -6.84 -0.84 -5.87
N MET A 148 -6.78 -0.63 -4.57
CA MET A 148 -7.99 -0.63 -3.74
C MET A 148 -8.96 0.50 -4.15
N ALA A 149 -8.48 1.57 -4.77
CA ALA A 149 -9.31 2.63 -5.33
C ALA A 149 -10.04 2.23 -6.65
N ASP A 150 -9.74 1.05 -7.23
CA ASP A 150 -10.40 0.55 -8.43
C ASP A 150 -11.71 -0.15 -8.06
N SER A 151 -12.84 0.44 -8.46
CA SER A 151 -14.19 -0.07 -8.18
C SER A 151 -14.47 -1.44 -8.80
N SER A 152 -13.64 -1.91 -9.75
CA SER A 152 -13.78 -3.25 -10.32
C SER A 152 -13.29 -4.36 -9.40
N VAL A 153 -12.54 -4.04 -8.34
CA VAL A 153 -11.99 -4.99 -7.38
C VAL A 153 -12.46 -4.72 -5.95
N TYR A 154 -12.75 -3.47 -5.61
CA TYR A 154 -13.14 -3.09 -4.26
C TYR A 154 -14.36 -2.17 -4.26
N ALA A 155 -15.34 -2.51 -3.43
CA ALA A 155 -16.50 -1.69 -3.16
C ALA A 155 -16.52 -1.23 -1.70
N LYS A 156 -16.63 0.08 -1.49
CA LYS A 156 -16.92 0.67 -0.20
C LYS A 156 -18.39 1.06 -0.18
N THR A 157 -19.21 0.31 0.54
CA THR A 157 -20.62 0.63 0.75
C THR A 157 -20.71 1.63 1.90
N LEU A 158 -21.29 2.78 1.66
CA LEU A 158 -21.65 3.70 2.73
C LEU A 158 -22.88 3.11 3.46
N PRO A 159 -22.99 3.30 4.79
CA PRO A 159 -24.19 2.95 5.51
C PRO A 159 -25.43 3.62 4.87
N VAL A 160 -26.51 2.87 4.75
CA VAL A 160 -27.78 3.41 4.23
C VAL A 160 -28.23 4.52 5.17
N GLY A 161 -28.33 5.76 4.65
CA GLY A 161 -28.75 6.93 5.43
C GLY A 161 -27.70 8.03 5.59
N GLY A 162 -26.49 7.85 5.03
CA GLY A 162 -25.45 8.92 5.02
C GLY A 162 -24.90 9.31 6.39
N SER A 163 -25.38 8.68 7.46
CA SER A 163 -24.79 8.79 8.79
C SER A 163 -23.53 7.95 8.80
N ALA A 164 -22.37 8.58 9.04
CA ALA A 164 -21.19 7.84 9.47
C ALA A 164 -21.66 6.97 10.64
N ASP A 165 -21.45 5.66 10.52
CA ASP A 165 -21.87 4.74 11.57
C ASP A 165 -21.08 5.11 12.84
N VAL A 166 -21.74 5.87 13.72
CA VAL A 166 -21.12 6.46 14.92
C VAL A 166 -20.80 5.33 15.93
N SER A 167 -21.43 4.16 15.74
CA SER A 167 -21.16 2.95 16.51
C SER A 167 -19.79 2.35 16.22
N ASP A 168 -19.22 2.63 15.04
CA ASP A 168 -17.95 2.11 14.56
C ASP A 168 -16.78 3.11 14.75
N TYR A 169 -16.81 3.91 15.81
CA TYR A 169 -15.75 4.93 16.00
C TYR A 169 -14.35 4.32 16.08
N ASP A 170 -14.23 3.11 16.59
CA ASP A 170 -12.96 2.40 16.71
C ASP A 170 -12.66 1.52 15.48
N CYS A 171 -13.69 0.99 14.81
CA CYS A 171 -13.58 0.11 13.65
C CYS A 171 -14.22 0.76 12.42
N MET A 172 -13.45 1.43 11.61
CA MET A 172 -13.95 2.17 10.45
C MET A 172 -13.72 1.48 9.12
N SER A 173 -14.63 1.72 8.17
CA SER A 173 -14.39 1.37 6.77
C SER A 173 -13.47 2.38 6.09
N PHE A 174 -12.48 1.92 5.33
CA PHE A 174 -11.51 2.78 4.70
C PHE A 174 -11.19 2.38 3.26
N THR A 175 -10.57 3.28 2.55
CA THR A 175 -9.90 3.03 1.28
C THR A 175 -8.48 3.56 1.44
N ALA A 176 -7.51 2.75 1.12
CA ALA A 176 -6.09 3.08 1.27
C ALA A 176 -5.34 2.82 -0.04
N PRO A 177 -4.14 3.32 -0.18
CA PRO A 177 -3.30 3.11 -1.36
C PRO A 177 -2.71 1.69 -1.43
N PHE A 178 -3.51 0.68 -1.12
CA PHE A 178 -3.14 -0.71 -1.19
C PHE A 178 -3.40 -1.29 -2.58
N LYS A 179 -2.60 -2.30 -2.94
CA LYS A 179 -2.89 -3.17 -4.07
C LYS A 179 -3.53 -4.46 -3.56
N LEU A 180 -4.66 -4.79 -4.13
CA LEU A 180 -5.41 -6.00 -3.84
C LEU A 180 -5.16 -7.03 -4.93
N VAL A 181 -5.11 -8.30 -4.56
CA VAL A 181 -5.07 -9.39 -5.56
C VAL A 181 -6.38 -9.36 -6.33
N SER A 182 -6.32 -9.15 -7.63
CA SER A 182 -7.49 -9.14 -8.51
C SER A 182 -7.74 -10.49 -9.17
N SER A 183 -6.68 -11.27 -9.43
CA SER A 183 -6.79 -12.63 -9.91
C SER A 183 -5.54 -13.44 -9.62
N VAL A 184 -5.74 -14.76 -9.51
CA VAL A 184 -4.68 -15.76 -9.47
C VAL A 184 -4.96 -16.78 -10.58
N SER A 185 -3.97 -17.01 -11.44
CA SER A 185 -4.03 -17.99 -12.53
C SER A 185 -2.97 -19.05 -12.30
N VAL A 186 -3.37 -20.31 -12.34
CA VAL A 186 -2.51 -21.47 -12.10
C VAL A 186 -2.53 -22.38 -13.31
N SER A 187 -1.36 -22.86 -13.75
CA SER A 187 -1.27 -23.90 -14.82
C SER A 187 -2.15 -25.09 -14.48
N ASN A 188 -2.94 -25.56 -15.47
CA ASN A 188 -3.81 -26.72 -15.30
C ASN A 188 -3.13 -28.05 -15.70
N GLY A 189 -1.84 -28.03 -16.03
CA GLY A 189 -1.06 -29.21 -16.42
C GLY A 189 -1.27 -29.72 -17.85
N ILE A 190 -2.19 -29.15 -18.61
CA ILE A 190 -2.54 -29.54 -19.99
C ILE A 190 -2.44 -28.36 -20.98
N GLY A 191 -1.61 -27.40 -20.68
CA GLY A 191 -1.35 -26.22 -21.53
C GLY A 191 -2.33 -25.07 -21.37
N GLY A 192 -3.26 -25.10 -20.39
CA GLY A 192 -4.19 -24.03 -20.06
C GLY A 192 -3.96 -23.47 -18.66
N MET A 193 -4.82 -22.53 -18.26
CA MET A 193 -4.78 -21.87 -16.96
C MET A 193 -6.15 -21.95 -16.28
N ASN A 194 -6.15 -22.27 -14.99
CA ASN A 194 -7.30 -22.07 -14.11
C ASN A 194 -7.18 -20.71 -13.44
N THR A 195 -8.20 -19.87 -13.58
CA THR A 195 -8.17 -18.49 -13.05
C THR A 195 -9.29 -18.28 -12.05
N ILE A 196 -8.90 -17.75 -10.89
CA ILE A 196 -9.82 -17.26 -9.87
C ILE A 196 -9.68 -15.74 -9.80
N SER A 197 -10.78 -15.02 -9.94
CA SER A 197 -10.84 -13.58 -9.74
C SER A 197 -11.41 -13.24 -8.37
N TYR A 198 -10.95 -12.11 -7.81
CA TYR A 198 -11.28 -11.67 -6.46
C TYR A 198 -11.93 -10.29 -6.48
N ASN A 199 -12.95 -10.13 -5.64
CA ASN A 199 -13.56 -8.85 -5.30
C ASN A 199 -13.70 -8.74 -3.79
N TYR A 200 -13.63 -7.52 -3.28
CA TYR A 200 -13.65 -7.24 -1.86
C TYR A 200 -14.65 -6.13 -1.52
N GLU A 201 -15.28 -6.22 -0.35
CA GLU A 201 -16.18 -5.19 0.12
C GLU A 201 -15.82 -4.74 1.54
N ASN A 202 -15.87 -3.44 1.79
CA ASN A 202 -15.77 -2.80 3.10
C ASN A 202 -14.57 -3.29 3.94
N ALA A 203 -13.39 -2.85 3.56
CA ALA A 203 -12.19 -3.04 4.37
C ALA A 203 -12.36 -2.36 5.73
N LYS A 204 -12.01 -3.05 6.80
CA LYS A 204 -12.11 -2.57 8.17
C LYS A 204 -10.72 -2.33 8.77
N VAL A 205 -10.57 -1.22 9.47
CA VAL A 205 -9.39 -0.88 10.24
C VAL A 205 -9.77 -0.52 11.66
N PHE A 206 -9.01 -1.02 12.61
CA PHE A 206 -9.16 -0.67 14.02
C PHE A 206 -8.12 0.38 14.40
N LYS A 207 -8.59 1.56 14.84
CA LYS A 207 -7.75 2.74 15.08
C LYS A 207 -6.85 2.64 16.32
N ARG A 208 -7.22 1.84 17.30
CA ARG A 208 -6.52 1.75 18.59
C ARG A 208 -5.40 0.71 18.62
N GLY A 209 -4.79 0.40 17.48
CA GLY A 209 -3.53 -0.33 17.43
C GLY A 209 -3.50 -1.66 16.70
N ARG A 210 -4.63 -2.34 16.40
CA ARG A 210 -4.60 -3.59 15.62
C ARG A 210 -4.50 -3.38 14.11
N GLY A 211 -4.80 -2.16 13.63
CA GLY A 211 -4.69 -1.83 12.21
C GLY A 211 -5.75 -2.54 11.35
N PHE A 212 -5.32 -3.11 10.22
CA PHE A 212 -6.20 -3.75 9.25
C PHE A 212 -6.78 -5.07 9.77
N LEU A 213 -8.10 -5.19 9.76
CA LEU A 213 -8.84 -6.37 10.26
C LEU A 213 -9.34 -7.29 9.13
N GLY A 214 -9.30 -6.85 7.87
CA GLY A 214 -9.84 -7.61 6.74
C GLY A 214 -11.02 -6.91 6.05
N PHE A 215 -11.77 -7.68 5.27
CA PHE A 215 -12.92 -7.22 4.49
C PHE A 215 -14.20 -7.80 5.04
N THR A 216 -15.32 -7.05 4.98
CA THR A 216 -16.63 -7.61 5.35
C THR A 216 -17.06 -8.71 4.41
N LYS A 217 -16.67 -8.61 3.12
CA LYS A 217 -16.85 -9.70 2.16
C LYS A 217 -15.62 -9.88 1.30
N THR A 218 -15.31 -11.14 1.03
CA THR A 218 -14.38 -11.57 -0.01
C THR A 218 -15.14 -12.47 -0.97
N ILE A 219 -15.12 -12.11 -2.25
CA ILE A 219 -15.81 -12.83 -3.31
C ILE A 219 -14.76 -13.42 -4.25
N MET A 220 -14.83 -14.72 -4.46
CA MET A 220 -13.94 -15.46 -5.36
C MET A 220 -14.78 -16.06 -6.47
N ASN A 221 -14.42 -15.78 -7.73
CA ASN A 221 -15.07 -16.35 -8.89
C ASN A 221 -14.08 -17.29 -9.59
N ASP A 222 -14.32 -18.58 -9.49
CA ASP A 222 -13.55 -19.60 -10.21
C ASP A 222 -14.12 -19.72 -11.61
N GLN A 223 -13.32 -19.32 -12.60
CA GLN A 223 -13.74 -19.33 -14.01
C GLN A 223 -13.79 -20.75 -14.58
N SER A 224 -13.00 -21.69 -14.05
CA SER A 224 -12.93 -23.06 -14.55
C SER A 224 -14.17 -23.87 -14.16
N THR A 225 -14.68 -23.66 -12.96
CA THR A 225 -15.87 -24.35 -12.44
C THR A 225 -17.14 -23.50 -12.50
N SER A 226 -17.02 -22.23 -12.86
CA SER A 226 -18.10 -21.23 -12.81
C SER A 226 -18.75 -21.12 -11.43
N VAL A 227 -17.97 -21.32 -10.37
CA VAL A 227 -18.44 -21.23 -8.99
C VAL A 227 -18.01 -19.92 -8.38
N LYS A 228 -18.98 -19.18 -7.82
CA LYS A 228 -18.76 -18.02 -7.00
C LYS A 228 -18.79 -18.42 -5.53
N THR A 229 -17.70 -18.18 -4.80
CA THR A 229 -17.62 -18.34 -3.35
C THR A 229 -17.64 -16.96 -2.69
N THR A 230 -18.56 -16.73 -1.78
CA THR A 230 -18.64 -15.51 -0.99
C THR A 230 -18.36 -15.84 0.47
N ILE A 231 -17.36 -15.20 1.06
CA ILE A 231 -17.04 -15.28 2.48
C ILE A 231 -17.46 -13.95 3.10
N THR A 232 -18.35 -14.01 4.07
CA THR A 232 -18.79 -12.86 4.87
C THR A 232 -18.16 -12.94 6.26
N GLN A 233 -17.58 -11.84 6.71
CA GLN A 233 -16.99 -11.70 8.02
C GLN A 233 -17.81 -10.74 8.89
N GLU A 234 -17.86 -11.01 10.18
CA GLU A 234 -18.32 -10.09 11.21
C GLU A 234 -17.13 -9.60 12.03
N PHE A 235 -17.26 -8.43 12.60
CA PHE A 235 -16.20 -7.75 13.36
C PHE A 235 -16.71 -7.50 14.78
N SER A 236 -15.87 -7.83 15.75
CA SER A 236 -16.15 -7.51 17.14
C SER A 236 -15.40 -6.24 17.54
N ASP A 237 -16.14 -5.22 17.93
CA ASP A 237 -15.57 -3.95 18.43
C ASP A 237 -14.92 -4.14 19.79
N THR A 238 -15.42 -5.06 20.60
CA THR A 238 -14.88 -5.35 21.94
C THR A 238 -13.52 -6.02 21.87
N TYR A 239 -13.35 -6.97 20.96
CA TYR A 239 -12.12 -7.78 20.87
C TYR A 239 -11.25 -7.39 19.67
N CYS A 240 -11.72 -6.47 18.83
CA CYS A 240 -11.00 -6.01 17.64
C CYS A 240 -10.55 -7.17 16.74
N GLN A 241 -11.45 -8.12 16.52
CA GLN A 241 -11.22 -9.32 15.73
C GLN A 241 -12.29 -9.47 14.66
N ALA A 242 -11.87 -10.10 13.55
CA ALA A 242 -12.76 -10.58 12.51
C ALA A 242 -13.00 -12.08 12.67
N ALA A 243 -14.23 -12.52 12.45
CA ALA A 243 -14.59 -13.93 12.42
C ALA A 243 -15.44 -14.22 11.17
N ILE A 244 -15.33 -15.43 10.62
CA ILE A 244 -16.19 -15.84 9.51
C ILE A 244 -17.61 -16.03 10.02
N LYS A 245 -18.56 -15.31 9.39
CA LYS A 245 -19.98 -15.42 9.69
C LYS A 245 -20.71 -16.36 8.75
N ASN A 246 -20.35 -16.30 7.46
CA ASN A 246 -21.01 -17.10 6.44
C ASN A 246 -20.04 -17.42 5.30
N VAL A 247 -20.18 -18.64 4.76
CA VAL A 247 -19.56 -19.04 3.50
C VAL A 247 -20.64 -19.59 2.58
N GLU A 248 -20.80 -18.98 1.40
CA GLU A 248 -21.75 -19.41 0.38
C GLU A 248 -21.05 -19.74 -0.92
N LYS A 249 -21.46 -20.85 -1.55
CA LYS A 249 -21.01 -21.22 -2.92
C LYS A 249 -22.21 -21.31 -3.84
N VAL A 250 -22.12 -20.63 -4.98
CA VAL A 250 -23.16 -20.57 -6.00
C VAL A 250 -22.59 -20.92 -7.37
N HIS A 251 -23.23 -21.81 -8.10
CA HIS A 251 -22.92 -22.03 -9.52
C HIS A 251 -23.54 -20.91 -10.33
N VAL A 252 -22.70 -20.03 -10.90
CA VAL A 252 -23.13 -18.76 -11.50
C VAL A 252 -24.10 -18.93 -12.66
N PRO A 253 -23.86 -19.84 -13.64
CA PRO A 253 -24.76 -19.99 -14.81
C PRO A 253 -26.17 -20.39 -14.47
N THR A 254 -26.35 -21.20 -13.42
CA THR A 254 -27.69 -21.72 -13.03
C THR A 254 -28.25 -21.02 -11.80
N ASN A 255 -27.49 -20.11 -11.19
CA ASN A 255 -27.80 -19.47 -9.91
C ASN A 255 -28.14 -20.49 -8.78
N ARG A 256 -27.63 -21.71 -8.92
CA ARG A 256 -27.88 -22.78 -7.95
C ARG A 256 -26.92 -22.65 -6.79
N LYS A 257 -27.47 -22.58 -5.59
CA LYS A 257 -26.68 -22.66 -4.35
C LYS A 257 -26.15 -24.09 -4.20
N LEU A 258 -24.81 -24.21 -4.10
CA LEU A 258 -24.11 -25.49 -3.92
C LEU A 258 -23.83 -25.78 -2.45
N MET A 259 -23.52 -24.74 -1.69
CA MET A 259 -23.16 -24.84 -0.28
C MET A 259 -23.50 -23.53 0.43
N GLN A 260 -23.93 -23.64 1.67
CA GLN A 260 -24.00 -22.55 2.64
C GLN A 260 -23.58 -23.07 3.99
N SER A 261 -22.69 -22.34 4.64
CA SER A 261 -22.26 -22.60 6.03
C SER A 261 -22.40 -21.30 6.81
N ASP A 262 -23.19 -21.33 7.85
CA ASP A 262 -23.39 -20.22 8.78
C ASP A 262 -22.69 -20.55 10.08
N TYR A 263 -21.94 -19.61 10.62
CA TYR A 263 -21.14 -19.75 11.84
C TYR A 263 -21.68 -18.86 12.93
N THR A 264 -21.86 -19.42 14.11
CA THR A 264 -22.11 -18.66 15.34
C THR A 264 -20.80 -18.55 16.11
N ASN A 265 -20.27 -17.32 16.19
CA ASN A 265 -18.97 -17.08 16.80
C ASN A 265 -19.15 -16.65 18.26
N THR A 266 -18.54 -17.38 19.17
CA THR A 266 -18.41 -16.97 20.56
C THR A 266 -16.97 -16.55 20.82
N LEU A 267 -16.78 -15.27 21.16
CA LEU A 267 -15.48 -14.72 21.50
C LEU A 267 -15.30 -14.77 23.01
N VAL A 268 -14.26 -15.45 23.47
CA VAL A 268 -13.95 -15.60 24.89
C VAL A 268 -12.74 -14.72 25.22
N LYS A 269 -12.87 -13.92 26.27
CA LYS A 269 -11.78 -13.16 26.84
C LYS A 269 -10.87 -14.09 27.64
N LEU A 270 -9.62 -14.20 27.22
CA LEU A 270 -8.59 -14.82 28.06
C LEU A 270 -8.04 -13.73 28.99
N GLU A 271 -8.29 -13.89 30.28
CA GLU A 271 -7.72 -13.05 31.31
C GLU A 271 -6.31 -13.53 31.60
N ASP A 272 -5.32 -12.94 30.92
CA ASP A 272 -3.93 -13.16 31.27
C ASP A 272 -3.12 -11.85 31.19
N VAL A 273 -1.96 -11.86 31.83
CA VAL A 273 -1.18 -10.73 32.34
C VAL A 273 -0.72 -9.72 31.30
N PHE A 274 -0.84 -10.02 30.00
CA PHE A 274 -0.30 -9.16 28.90
C PHE A 274 -1.28 -8.77 27.79
N GLY A 275 -2.57 -8.93 27.97
CA GLY A 275 -3.56 -8.47 26.99
C GLY A 275 -4.78 -9.38 26.85
N THR A 276 -5.78 -8.86 26.18
CA THR A 276 -6.99 -9.61 25.87
C THR A 276 -6.82 -10.33 24.54
N PHE A 277 -6.81 -11.65 24.56
CA PHE A 277 -6.91 -12.47 23.37
C PHE A 277 -8.33 -13.02 23.29
N ALA A 278 -8.93 -12.95 22.10
CA ALA A 278 -10.15 -13.64 21.81
C ALA A 278 -9.85 -14.77 20.83
N TYR A 279 -10.45 -15.92 21.02
CA TYR A 279 -10.38 -17.01 20.06
C TYR A 279 -11.79 -17.43 19.67
N GLN A 280 -11.92 -17.96 18.47
CA GLN A 280 -13.17 -18.54 18.00
C GLN A 280 -13.31 -19.93 18.63
N ALA A 281 -14.33 -20.12 19.44
CA ALA A 281 -14.72 -21.44 19.90
C ALA A 281 -15.65 -22.06 18.84
N THR A 282 -15.30 -23.24 18.36
CA THR A 282 -16.10 -24.03 17.40
C THR A 282 -17.04 -24.95 18.17
#